data_d1f370b8a1d3d1353e9bd755e8b03218
#
_entry.id   d1f370b8a1d3d1353e9bd755e8b03218
#
_cell.length_a   1.000
_cell.length_b   1.000
_cell.length_c   1.000
_cell.angle_alpha   90.00
_cell.angle_beta   90.00
_cell.angle_gamma   90.00
#
_symmetry.space_group_name_H-M   'P 1'
#
loop_
_entity.id
_entity.type
_entity.pdbx_description
1 polymer ?
#
loop_
_entity_poly.entity_id
_entity_poly.type
_entity_poly.pdbx_seq_one_letter_code
_entity_poly.pdbx_strand_id
1 'polypeptide(L)'
;MKIFVMAILFAALMNGIAFAHTVFSPEGKTLKIHWAVLEAKPGKFPDMAAISARTVARSTPNETGTYSLYGAIDKANPDIMRLLEIYEDESAYTFHTSREGYKAFVEERKPYLESVKFLPVDAVVLEQKRSGAGKFVILTLIEIKPDNLEDFRTLITQEYSRAVGEVPGVMGMFATSEKGERKNFIHAMEIYADESAYNSYIKSEHYKTYRKKADIMTETRKDFESQPANINLSEKGLHLDPESANLPFPAGKPNTAYAQYFDGMSYLSPLSLEQVTIFNVTFEPGCRNHWHIHHAKNGGGQILIAVSGRGWYQEWGKPAQELKPGDVVNIPANVKHWHGAAKDSWFQHFAVEVSGEETSNEWCEAVSPDEYAKLK
;
A
#
# COMPACT_ATOMS: atom_id res chain seq x y z
N MET A 1 54.83 -8.40 12.64
CA MET A 1 53.48 -7.87 12.94
C MET A 1 52.71 -7.84 11.61
N LYS A 2 51.96 -8.89 11.29
CA LYS A 2 51.20 -9.03 10.04
C LYS A 2 49.77 -8.55 10.28
N ILE A 3 49.39 -7.46 9.59
CA ILE A 3 48.02 -6.93 9.63
C ILE A 3 47.22 -7.74 8.62
N PHE A 4 46.22 -8.52 9.12
CA PHE A 4 45.23 -9.17 8.30
C PHE A 4 44.13 -8.13 7.94
N VAL A 5 44.07 -7.78 6.67
CA VAL A 5 42.94 -7.05 6.12
C VAL A 5 41.87 -8.06 5.76
N MET A 6 40.81 -8.07 6.52
CA MET A 6 39.64 -8.89 6.26
C MET A 6 38.75 -8.13 5.25
N ALA A 7 38.79 -8.53 3.99
CA ALA A 7 37.89 -8.06 2.98
C ALA A 7 36.52 -8.71 3.20
N ILE A 8 35.55 -7.94 3.65
CA ILE A 8 34.14 -8.38 3.68
C ILE A 8 33.60 -8.20 2.27
N LEU A 9 33.39 -9.33 1.58
CA LEU A 9 32.63 -9.38 0.33
C LEU A 9 31.15 -9.11 0.65
N PHE A 10 30.67 -7.93 0.33
CA PHE A 10 29.23 -7.68 0.18
C PHE A 10 28.78 -8.27 -1.15
N ALA A 11 28.26 -9.47 -1.14
CA ALA A 11 27.47 -10.00 -2.25
C ALA A 11 26.09 -9.32 -2.21
N ALA A 12 25.92 -8.24 -2.95
CA ALA A 12 24.60 -7.69 -3.22
C ALA A 12 23.87 -8.64 -4.16
N LEU A 13 23.04 -9.50 -3.59
CA LEU A 13 21.98 -10.19 -4.33
C LEU A 13 20.96 -9.11 -4.76
N MET A 14 21.04 -8.68 -6.01
CA MET A 14 19.99 -7.94 -6.70
C MET A 14 18.83 -8.89 -7.00
N ASN A 15 18.14 -9.33 -5.99
CA ASN A 15 16.78 -9.84 -6.16
C ASN A 15 15.86 -8.63 -6.15
N GLY A 16 15.10 -8.44 -7.23
CA GLY A 16 14.08 -7.41 -7.28
C GLY A 16 13.17 -7.52 -6.07
N ILE A 17 13.28 -6.56 -5.15
CA ILE A 17 12.48 -6.50 -3.93
C ILE A 17 11.07 -6.19 -4.40
N ALA A 18 10.18 -7.18 -4.29
CA ALA A 18 8.75 -6.94 -4.42
C ALA A 18 8.33 -6.20 -3.14
N PHE A 19 8.14 -4.89 -3.24
CA PHE A 19 7.74 -4.08 -2.10
C PHE A 19 6.34 -4.50 -1.62
N ALA A 20 6.19 -4.71 -0.33
CA ALA A 20 4.90 -4.83 0.32
C ALA A 20 4.17 -3.48 0.29
N HIS A 21 2.87 -3.52 0.22
CA HIS A 21 2.04 -2.32 0.22
C HIS A 21 0.96 -2.45 1.27
N THR A 22 0.68 -1.35 1.96
CA THR A 22 -0.38 -1.29 2.96
C THR A 22 -1.51 -0.41 2.44
N VAL A 23 -2.74 -0.91 2.52
CA VAL A 23 -3.92 -0.09 2.23
C VAL A 23 -4.16 0.81 3.44
N PHE A 24 -4.02 2.11 3.27
CA PHE A 24 -4.34 3.09 4.30
C PHE A 24 -4.90 4.37 3.67
N SER A 25 -5.63 5.12 4.48
CA SER A 25 -6.22 6.37 4.01
C SER A 25 -5.17 7.48 4.03
N PRO A 26 -4.91 8.16 2.91
CA PRO A 26 -4.18 9.40 2.92
C PRO A 26 -4.87 10.42 3.85
N GLU A 27 -4.11 11.35 4.42
CA GLU A 27 -4.63 12.46 5.23
C GLU A 27 -5.28 12.08 6.57
N GLY A 28 -5.00 10.89 7.11
CA GLY A 28 -5.51 10.47 8.41
C GLY A 28 -7.02 10.17 8.44
N LYS A 29 -7.64 9.94 7.28
CA LYS A 29 -9.01 9.44 7.18
C LYS A 29 -9.09 8.02 7.76
N THR A 30 -10.25 7.66 8.29
CA THR A 30 -10.50 6.31 8.80
C THR A 30 -11.14 5.46 7.72
N LEU A 31 -10.48 4.38 7.33
CA LEU A 31 -11.01 3.42 6.36
C LEU A 31 -12.38 2.89 6.80
N LYS A 32 -13.29 2.80 5.86
CA LYS A 32 -14.54 2.06 6.03
C LYS A 32 -14.33 0.64 5.51
N ILE A 33 -14.31 -0.33 6.44
CA ILE A 33 -14.07 -1.75 6.11
C ILE A 33 -15.21 -2.58 6.66
N HIS A 34 -15.67 -3.52 5.87
CA HIS A 34 -16.58 -4.56 6.34
C HIS A 34 -16.48 -5.83 5.49
N TRP A 35 -16.95 -6.91 6.06
CA TRP A 35 -17.24 -8.12 5.32
C TRP A 35 -18.71 -8.13 4.94
N ALA A 36 -18.99 -8.41 3.67
CA ALA A 36 -20.32 -8.74 3.19
C ALA A 36 -20.39 -10.26 2.99
N VAL A 37 -21.29 -10.92 3.72
CA VAL A 37 -21.58 -12.36 3.57
C VAL A 37 -22.90 -12.49 2.83
N LEU A 38 -22.85 -12.98 1.60
CA LEU A 38 -24.00 -13.21 0.75
C LEU A 38 -24.27 -14.71 0.69
N GLU A 39 -25.50 -15.08 1.02
CA GLU A 39 -25.99 -16.44 0.89
C GLU A 39 -27.02 -16.48 -0.25
N ALA A 40 -26.72 -17.24 -1.27
CA ALA A 40 -27.63 -17.47 -2.38
C ALA A 40 -28.66 -18.55 -2.00
N LYS A 41 -29.84 -18.49 -2.61
CA LYS A 41 -30.80 -19.61 -2.57
C LYS A 41 -30.13 -20.85 -3.18
N PRO A 42 -30.50 -22.06 -2.74
CA PRO A 42 -29.86 -23.28 -3.21
C PRO A 42 -29.77 -23.37 -4.73
N GLY A 43 -28.54 -23.56 -5.23
CA GLY A 43 -28.22 -23.65 -6.64
C GLY A 43 -28.34 -22.36 -7.45
N LYS A 44 -28.54 -21.20 -6.80
CA LYS A 44 -28.66 -19.89 -7.46
C LYS A 44 -27.39 -19.05 -7.41
N PHE A 45 -26.32 -19.57 -6.83
CA PHE A 45 -25.08 -18.84 -6.72
C PHE A 45 -24.47 -18.40 -8.07
N PRO A 46 -24.46 -19.23 -9.15
CA PRO A 46 -23.89 -18.80 -10.44
C PRO A 46 -24.55 -17.54 -11.01
N ASP A 47 -25.89 -17.43 -10.90
CA ASP A 47 -26.63 -16.25 -11.34
C ASP A 47 -26.23 -15.02 -10.51
N MET A 48 -26.18 -15.17 -9.20
CA MET A 48 -25.79 -14.11 -8.26
C MET A 48 -24.32 -13.67 -8.48
N ALA A 49 -23.42 -14.62 -8.70
CA ALA A 49 -22.00 -14.34 -8.95
C ALA A 49 -21.79 -13.52 -10.23
N ALA A 50 -22.53 -13.85 -11.31
CA ALA A 50 -22.47 -13.11 -12.57
C ALA A 50 -22.94 -11.65 -12.40
N ILE A 51 -23.98 -11.42 -11.59
CA ILE A 51 -24.47 -10.08 -11.26
C ILE A 51 -23.42 -9.32 -10.43
N SER A 52 -22.85 -9.96 -9.42
CA SER A 52 -21.83 -9.38 -8.56
C SER A 52 -20.56 -8.99 -9.35
N ALA A 53 -20.08 -9.86 -10.23
CA ALA A 53 -18.89 -9.60 -11.05
C ALA A 53 -19.06 -8.37 -11.96
N ARG A 54 -20.23 -8.18 -12.55
CA ARG A 54 -20.53 -6.99 -13.38
C ARG A 54 -20.48 -5.70 -12.53
N THR A 55 -20.96 -5.72 -11.34
CA THR A 55 -20.97 -4.56 -10.44
C THR A 55 -19.55 -4.21 -10.00
N VAL A 56 -18.78 -5.20 -9.55
CA VAL A 56 -17.39 -5.00 -9.12
C VAL A 56 -16.54 -4.47 -10.26
N ALA A 57 -16.66 -5.03 -11.47
CA ALA A 57 -15.91 -4.57 -12.65
C ALA A 57 -16.20 -3.10 -13.03
N ARG A 58 -17.34 -2.55 -12.61
CA ARG A 58 -17.70 -1.15 -12.85
C ARG A 58 -17.34 -0.23 -11.69
N SER A 59 -17.41 -0.72 -10.47
CA SER A 59 -17.20 0.08 -9.25
C SER A 59 -15.73 0.38 -9.04
N THR A 60 -14.91 -0.63 -8.86
CA THR A 60 -13.50 -0.44 -8.48
C THR A 60 -12.71 0.45 -9.45
N PRO A 61 -12.83 0.34 -10.80
CA PRO A 61 -12.12 1.24 -11.70
C PRO A 61 -12.64 2.68 -11.71
N ASN A 62 -13.93 2.88 -11.46
CA ASN A 62 -14.63 4.15 -11.72
C ASN A 62 -14.94 4.96 -10.45
N GLU A 63 -14.63 4.46 -9.28
CA GLU A 63 -14.91 5.09 -7.99
C GLU A 63 -13.61 5.27 -7.22
N THR A 64 -13.12 6.50 -7.10
CA THR A 64 -11.81 6.81 -6.50
C THR A 64 -11.66 6.26 -5.09
N GLY A 65 -12.68 6.41 -4.26
CA GLY A 65 -12.65 5.97 -2.87
C GLY A 65 -13.04 4.50 -2.64
N THR A 66 -13.36 3.71 -3.68
CA THR A 66 -13.58 2.26 -3.58
C THR A 66 -12.27 1.55 -3.87
N TYR A 67 -11.58 1.10 -2.82
CA TYR A 67 -10.23 0.55 -2.92
C TYR A 67 -10.24 -0.92 -3.32
N SER A 68 -11.03 -1.76 -2.67
CA SER A 68 -11.13 -3.16 -3.01
C SER A 68 -12.52 -3.77 -2.72
N LEU A 69 -12.91 -4.72 -3.55
CA LEU A 69 -14.10 -5.55 -3.43
C LEU A 69 -13.68 -6.99 -3.73
N TYR A 70 -13.03 -7.66 -2.76
CA TYR A 70 -12.46 -9.00 -2.96
C TYR A 70 -13.41 -10.08 -2.51
N GLY A 71 -13.91 -10.85 -3.46
CA GLY A 71 -14.88 -11.90 -3.22
C GLY A 71 -14.28 -13.31 -3.25
N ALA A 72 -14.71 -14.15 -2.34
CA ALA A 72 -14.36 -15.56 -2.25
C ALA A 72 -15.56 -16.44 -1.95
N ILE A 73 -15.66 -17.55 -2.66
CA ILE A 73 -16.74 -18.53 -2.54
C ILE A 73 -16.24 -19.69 -1.69
N ASP A 74 -16.98 -20.04 -0.66
CA ASP A 74 -16.67 -21.19 0.20
C ASP A 74 -16.82 -22.51 -0.59
N LYS A 75 -15.73 -23.31 -0.70
CA LYS A 75 -15.79 -24.59 -1.42
C LYS A 75 -16.69 -25.63 -0.75
N ALA A 76 -16.79 -25.58 0.57
CA ALA A 76 -17.64 -26.50 1.33
C ALA A 76 -19.14 -26.12 1.24
N ASN A 77 -19.44 -24.82 1.03
CA ASN A 77 -20.78 -24.33 0.80
C ASN A 77 -20.79 -23.31 -0.35
N PRO A 78 -20.93 -23.77 -1.60
CA PRO A 78 -20.85 -22.91 -2.79
C PRO A 78 -21.95 -21.86 -2.90
N ASP A 79 -22.97 -21.91 -2.07
CA ASP A 79 -24.01 -20.88 -2.02
C ASP A 79 -23.61 -19.69 -1.13
N ILE A 80 -22.43 -19.73 -0.48
CA ILE A 80 -21.92 -18.63 0.35
C ILE A 80 -20.74 -17.94 -0.32
N MET A 81 -20.86 -16.63 -0.53
CA MET A 81 -19.77 -15.74 -0.92
C MET A 81 -19.46 -14.76 0.22
N ARG A 82 -18.18 -14.56 0.48
CA ARG A 82 -17.68 -13.54 1.42
C ARG A 82 -16.88 -12.51 0.65
N LEU A 83 -17.21 -11.23 0.83
CA LEU A 83 -16.50 -10.11 0.24
C LEU A 83 -15.82 -9.30 1.34
N LEU A 84 -14.55 -9.03 1.16
CA LEU A 84 -13.84 -7.98 1.89
C LEU A 84 -13.96 -6.69 1.08
N GLU A 85 -14.64 -5.71 1.66
CA GLU A 85 -14.86 -4.40 1.06
C GLU A 85 -14.06 -3.34 1.82
N ILE A 86 -13.22 -2.58 1.10
CA ILE A 86 -12.37 -1.54 1.66
C ILE A 86 -12.64 -0.23 0.90
N TYR A 87 -13.05 0.77 1.64
CA TYR A 87 -13.33 2.12 1.15
C TYR A 87 -12.45 3.12 1.89
N GLU A 88 -12.15 4.22 1.22
CA GLU A 88 -11.37 5.34 1.75
C GLU A 88 -11.94 5.87 3.08
N ASP A 89 -13.26 6.03 3.15
CA ASP A 89 -14.00 6.47 4.33
C ASP A 89 -15.50 6.18 4.19
N GLU A 90 -16.29 6.63 5.15
CA GLU A 90 -17.76 6.51 5.13
C GLU A 90 -18.39 7.28 3.96
N SER A 91 -17.78 8.37 3.49
CA SER A 91 -18.31 9.14 2.36
C SER A 91 -18.13 8.40 1.05
N ALA A 92 -17.00 7.72 0.87
CA ALA A 92 -16.75 6.85 -0.28
C ALA A 92 -17.73 5.67 -0.35
N TYR A 93 -18.01 5.04 0.81
CA TYR A 93 -19.04 4.00 0.91
C TYR A 93 -20.44 4.53 0.56
N THR A 94 -20.80 5.69 1.10
CA THR A 94 -22.08 6.35 0.79
C THR A 94 -22.19 6.69 -0.70
N PHE A 95 -21.10 7.18 -1.30
CA PHE A 95 -21.04 7.43 -2.74
C PHE A 95 -21.28 6.13 -3.54
N HIS A 96 -20.56 5.06 -3.22
CA HIS A 96 -20.72 3.75 -3.87
C HIS A 96 -22.18 3.26 -3.83
N THR A 97 -22.79 3.26 -2.64
CA THR A 97 -24.15 2.73 -2.44
C THR A 97 -25.24 3.65 -2.99
N SER A 98 -24.96 4.92 -3.21
CA SER A 98 -25.91 5.88 -3.80
C SER A 98 -26.05 5.75 -5.32
N ARG A 99 -25.08 5.12 -5.99
CA ARG A 99 -25.04 5.03 -7.46
C ARG A 99 -26.15 4.16 -8.02
N GLU A 100 -26.65 4.53 -9.17
CA GLU A 100 -27.70 3.77 -9.88
C GLU A 100 -27.24 2.33 -10.21
N GLY A 101 -25.95 2.14 -10.52
CA GLY A 101 -25.39 0.81 -10.76
C GLY A 101 -25.44 -0.11 -9.53
N TYR A 102 -25.19 0.44 -8.32
CA TYR A 102 -25.34 -0.31 -7.07
C TYR A 102 -26.81 -0.63 -6.76
N LYS A 103 -27.71 0.34 -6.92
CA LYS A 103 -29.14 0.13 -6.72
C LYS A 103 -29.70 -0.93 -7.68
N ALA A 104 -29.31 -0.88 -8.96
CA ALA A 104 -29.67 -1.91 -9.93
C ALA A 104 -29.14 -3.29 -9.51
N PHE A 105 -27.88 -3.38 -9.06
CA PHE A 105 -27.31 -4.59 -8.53
C PHE A 105 -28.12 -5.18 -7.35
N VAL A 106 -28.53 -4.32 -6.41
CA VAL A 106 -29.36 -4.76 -5.27
C VAL A 106 -30.69 -5.33 -5.72
N GLU A 107 -31.34 -4.70 -6.69
CA GLU A 107 -32.61 -5.19 -7.27
C GLU A 107 -32.43 -6.48 -8.08
N GLU A 108 -31.44 -6.54 -8.97
CA GLU A 108 -31.18 -7.68 -9.82
C GLU A 108 -30.88 -8.96 -9.05
N ARG A 109 -30.18 -8.87 -7.90
CA ARG A 109 -29.79 -10.03 -7.09
C ARG A 109 -30.91 -10.58 -6.18
N LYS A 110 -31.94 -9.78 -5.87
CA LYS A 110 -33.03 -10.18 -4.95
C LYS A 110 -33.66 -11.56 -5.23
N PRO A 111 -33.95 -11.95 -6.50
CA PRO A 111 -34.54 -13.26 -6.77
C PRO A 111 -33.63 -14.43 -6.39
N TYR A 112 -32.33 -14.23 -6.36
CA TYR A 112 -31.29 -15.25 -6.16
C TYR A 112 -30.73 -15.27 -4.74
N LEU A 113 -30.95 -14.18 -3.98
CA LEU A 113 -30.37 -13.97 -2.64
C LEU A 113 -31.32 -14.57 -1.57
N GLU A 114 -30.75 -15.36 -0.67
CA GLU A 114 -31.42 -15.81 0.56
C GLU A 114 -31.19 -14.81 1.69
N SER A 115 -29.91 -14.45 1.93
CA SER A 115 -29.54 -13.50 2.97
C SER A 115 -28.30 -12.68 2.60
N VAL A 116 -28.19 -11.48 3.21
CA VAL A 116 -26.96 -10.69 3.23
C VAL A 116 -26.70 -10.19 4.65
N LYS A 117 -25.45 -10.33 5.10
CA LYS A 117 -25.00 -9.82 6.40
C LYS A 117 -23.77 -8.95 6.19
N PHE A 118 -23.78 -7.77 6.79
CA PHE A 118 -22.60 -6.89 6.84
C PHE A 118 -21.98 -6.98 8.23
N LEU A 119 -20.68 -7.23 8.26
CA LEU A 119 -19.89 -7.30 9.49
C LEU A 119 -18.86 -6.15 9.46
N PRO A 120 -19.14 -5.04 10.18
CA PRO A 120 -18.18 -3.95 10.31
C PRO A 120 -16.95 -4.40 11.10
N VAL A 121 -15.76 -4.08 10.59
CA VAL A 121 -14.49 -4.48 11.18
C VAL A 121 -13.52 -3.32 11.22
N ASP A 122 -12.45 -3.47 12.00
CA ASP A 122 -11.29 -2.60 12.01
C ASP A 122 -10.11 -3.31 11.37
N ALA A 123 -9.24 -2.56 10.69
CA ALA A 123 -8.02 -3.09 10.12
C ALA A 123 -7.07 -3.58 11.22
N VAL A 124 -6.43 -4.73 11.00
CA VAL A 124 -5.26 -5.19 11.75
C VAL A 124 -4.03 -5.08 10.85
N VAL A 125 -4.09 -5.68 9.66
CA VAL A 125 -3.10 -5.55 8.60
C VAL A 125 -3.78 -5.68 7.24
N LEU A 126 -3.40 -4.83 6.29
CA LEU A 126 -3.96 -4.80 4.95
C LEU A 126 -2.79 -4.65 3.95
N GLU A 127 -2.26 -5.76 3.51
CA GLU A 127 -1.05 -5.81 2.68
C GLU A 127 -1.32 -6.51 1.36
N GLN A 128 -0.83 -5.95 0.26
CA GLN A 128 -0.93 -6.60 -1.04
C GLN A 128 0.15 -6.13 -2.02
N LYS A 129 0.33 -6.87 -3.10
CA LYS A 129 1.11 -6.43 -4.26
C LYS A 129 0.30 -5.43 -5.09
N ARG A 130 0.99 -4.54 -5.83
CA ARG A 130 0.36 -3.45 -6.60
C ARG A 130 -0.64 -3.92 -7.63
N SER A 131 -0.37 -5.06 -8.25
CA SER A 131 -1.22 -5.58 -9.31
C SER A 131 -1.14 -7.10 -9.40
N GLY A 132 -2.08 -7.69 -10.08
CA GLY A 132 -2.16 -9.11 -10.32
C GLY A 132 -3.54 -9.67 -10.04
N ALA A 133 -3.73 -10.94 -10.34
CA ALA A 133 -4.94 -11.69 -10.04
C ALA A 133 -4.62 -12.82 -9.09
N GLY A 134 -5.42 -12.95 -8.04
CA GLY A 134 -5.36 -14.10 -7.14
C GLY A 134 -6.18 -15.26 -7.70
N LYS A 135 -5.59 -16.45 -7.71
CA LYS A 135 -6.27 -17.66 -8.19
C LYS A 135 -6.51 -18.69 -7.09
N PHE A 136 -5.96 -18.45 -5.91
CA PHE A 136 -6.16 -19.30 -4.73
C PHE A 136 -6.36 -18.42 -3.51
N VAL A 137 -7.38 -18.70 -2.70
CA VAL A 137 -7.78 -17.87 -1.56
C VAL A 137 -8.07 -18.77 -0.36
N ILE A 138 -7.51 -18.40 0.78
CA ILE A 138 -7.88 -18.96 2.09
C ILE A 138 -8.53 -17.86 2.91
N LEU A 139 -9.70 -18.16 3.45
CA LEU A 139 -10.34 -17.34 4.48
C LEU A 139 -10.12 -18.02 5.82
N THR A 140 -9.89 -17.23 6.85
CA THR A 140 -9.71 -17.77 8.20
C THR A 140 -10.50 -16.93 9.21
N LEU A 141 -11.21 -17.60 10.10
CA LEU A 141 -11.76 -17.00 11.31
C LEU A 141 -10.94 -17.50 12.50
N ILE A 142 -10.42 -16.57 13.28
CA ILE A 142 -9.56 -16.86 14.43
C ILE A 142 -10.16 -16.17 15.66
N GLU A 143 -10.40 -16.93 16.71
CA GLU A 143 -10.72 -16.38 18.02
C GLU A 143 -9.44 -16.36 18.87
N ILE A 144 -9.04 -15.19 19.30
CA ILE A 144 -7.83 -14.98 20.07
C ILE A 144 -8.18 -14.95 21.56
N LYS A 145 -7.34 -15.57 22.38
CA LYS A 145 -7.43 -15.43 23.84
C LYS A 145 -7.33 -13.95 24.21
N PRO A 146 -8.27 -13.39 24.98
CA PRO A 146 -8.34 -11.94 25.21
C PRO A 146 -7.02 -11.31 25.66
N ASP A 147 -6.27 -12.01 26.53
CA ASP A 147 -5.00 -11.52 27.09
C ASP A 147 -3.84 -11.49 26.05
N ASN A 148 -4.03 -12.16 24.89
CA ASN A 148 -3.01 -12.24 23.84
C ASN A 148 -3.33 -11.39 22.61
N LEU A 149 -4.39 -10.59 22.64
CA LEU A 149 -4.90 -9.92 21.45
C LEU A 149 -3.87 -8.97 20.82
N GLU A 150 -3.20 -8.13 21.60
CA GLU A 150 -2.25 -7.16 21.05
C GLU A 150 -0.95 -7.83 20.58
N ASP A 151 -0.48 -8.85 21.29
CA ASP A 151 0.68 -9.65 20.86
C ASP A 151 0.37 -10.40 19.56
N PHE A 152 -0.86 -10.94 19.43
CA PHE A 152 -1.28 -11.59 18.20
C PHE A 152 -1.40 -10.61 17.04
N ARG A 153 -1.95 -9.42 17.25
CA ARG A 153 -2.01 -8.36 16.23
C ARG A 153 -0.61 -7.99 15.72
N THR A 154 0.32 -7.81 16.63
CA THR A 154 1.73 -7.55 16.27
C THR A 154 2.32 -8.71 15.48
N LEU A 155 2.10 -9.95 15.94
CA LEU A 155 2.64 -11.14 15.31
C LEU A 155 2.10 -11.36 13.88
N ILE A 156 0.78 -11.24 13.69
CA ILE A 156 0.16 -11.42 12.36
C ILE A 156 0.53 -10.30 11.39
N THR A 157 0.64 -9.06 11.88
CA THR A 157 1.09 -7.93 11.06
C THR A 157 2.50 -8.17 10.54
N GLN A 158 3.45 -8.52 11.40
CA GLN A 158 4.84 -8.82 11.00
C GLN A 158 4.92 -9.96 9.98
N GLU A 159 4.15 -11.03 10.18
CA GLU A 159 4.17 -12.16 9.26
C GLU A 159 3.53 -11.82 7.91
N TYR A 160 2.40 -11.12 7.91
CA TYR A 160 1.69 -10.77 6.68
C TYR A 160 2.46 -9.77 5.83
N SER A 161 3.02 -8.73 6.44
CA SER A 161 3.89 -7.78 5.74
C SER A 161 5.12 -8.48 5.14
N ARG A 162 5.75 -9.36 5.92
CA ARG A 162 6.87 -10.16 5.45
C ARG A 162 6.48 -11.07 4.28
N ALA A 163 5.37 -11.80 4.40
CA ALA A 163 4.91 -12.73 3.37
C ALA A 163 4.64 -12.03 2.03
N VAL A 164 3.96 -10.88 2.05
CA VAL A 164 3.70 -10.09 0.84
C VAL A 164 5.00 -9.55 0.25
N GLY A 165 5.92 -9.07 1.09
CA GLY A 165 7.19 -8.49 0.65
C GLY A 165 8.17 -9.52 0.10
N GLU A 166 8.35 -10.64 0.80
CA GLU A 166 9.46 -11.58 0.53
C GLU A 166 9.05 -12.82 -0.25
N VAL A 167 7.76 -13.25 -0.20
CA VAL A 167 7.35 -14.53 -0.79
C VAL A 167 6.78 -14.34 -2.19
N PRO A 168 7.45 -14.87 -3.24
CA PRO A 168 6.88 -14.88 -4.57
C PRO A 168 5.54 -15.63 -4.59
N GLY A 169 4.52 -15.04 -5.25
CA GLY A 169 3.21 -15.66 -5.35
C GLY A 169 2.26 -15.42 -4.16
N VAL A 170 2.70 -14.85 -3.04
CA VAL A 170 1.80 -14.22 -2.07
C VAL A 170 1.37 -12.88 -2.64
N MET A 171 0.07 -12.73 -2.91
CA MET A 171 -0.48 -11.57 -3.63
C MET A 171 -1.11 -10.56 -2.68
N GLY A 172 -1.73 -11.02 -1.60
CA GLY A 172 -2.33 -10.15 -0.59
C GLY A 172 -2.63 -10.90 0.71
N MET A 173 -2.46 -10.21 1.82
CA MET A 173 -2.69 -10.69 3.18
C MET A 173 -3.48 -9.64 3.94
N PHE A 174 -4.69 -9.98 4.33
CA PHE A 174 -5.60 -9.08 5.03
C PHE A 174 -6.05 -9.72 6.32
N ALA A 175 -5.94 -8.99 7.43
CA ALA A 175 -6.55 -9.37 8.69
C ALA A 175 -7.32 -8.19 9.28
N THR A 176 -8.52 -8.48 9.74
CA THR A 176 -9.45 -7.51 10.30
C THR A 176 -10.04 -8.04 11.60
N SER A 177 -10.36 -7.16 12.52
CA SER A 177 -10.91 -7.47 13.85
C SER A 177 -12.38 -7.05 13.90
N GLU A 178 -13.25 -7.88 14.44
CA GLU A 178 -14.62 -7.44 14.74
C GLU A 178 -14.62 -6.28 15.74
N LYS A 179 -15.71 -5.51 15.77
CA LYS A 179 -15.84 -4.34 16.66
C LYS A 179 -16.43 -4.69 18.02
N GLY A 180 -16.16 -3.86 19.01
CA GLY A 180 -16.78 -3.95 20.34
C GLY A 180 -16.29 -5.16 21.14
N GLU A 181 -17.22 -5.88 21.75
CA GLU A 181 -16.93 -7.04 22.62
C GLU A 181 -16.28 -8.21 21.88
N ARG A 182 -16.47 -8.28 20.56
CA ARG A 182 -15.92 -9.33 19.71
C ARG A 182 -14.58 -8.97 19.04
N LYS A 183 -13.88 -7.96 19.53
CA LYS A 183 -12.59 -7.50 18.97
C LYS A 183 -11.49 -8.56 18.93
N ASN A 184 -11.66 -9.67 19.66
CA ASN A 184 -10.76 -10.83 19.65
C ASN A 184 -11.08 -11.84 18.52
N PHE A 185 -12.12 -11.59 17.71
CA PHE A 185 -12.38 -12.37 16.50
C PHE A 185 -11.72 -11.69 15.30
N ILE A 186 -10.75 -12.38 14.72
CA ILE A 186 -9.99 -11.93 13.55
C ILE A 186 -10.49 -12.67 12.31
N HIS A 187 -10.86 -11.91 11.29
CA HIS A 187 -11.17 -12.43 9.97
C HIS A 187 -9.98 -12.14 9.04
N ALA A 188 -9.43 -13.18 8.45
CA ALA A 188 -8.31 -13.06 7.53
C ALA A 188 -8.68 -13.53 6.12
N MET A 189 -8.11 -12.88 5.11
CA MET A 189 -8.13 -13.29 3.71
C MET A 189 -6.69 -13.34 3.22
N GLU A 190 -6.27 -14.50 2.75
CA GLU A 190 -4.95 -14.73 2.18
C GLU A 190 -5.12 -15.03 0.68
N ILE A 191 -4.47 -14.25 -0.15
CA ILE A 191 -4.60 -14.30 -1.61
C ILE A 191 -3.26 -14.73 -2.20
N TYR A 192 -3.28 -15.76 -3.01
CA TYR A 192 -2.12 -16.34 -3.66
C TYR A 192 -2.28 -16.37 -5.18
N ALA A 193 -1.16 -16.32 -5.90
CA ALA A 193 -1.13 -16.45 -7.36
C ALA A 193 -1.74 -17.77 -7.81
N ASP A 194 -1.47 -18.85 -7.07
CA ASP A 194 -1.99 -20.21 -7.27
C ASP A 194 -1.79 -21.08 -6.01
N GLU A 195 -2.28 -22.30 -6.06
CA GLU A 195 -2.15 -23.28 -4.96
C GLU A 195 -0.71 -23.66 -4.68
N SER A 196 0.17 -23.64 -5.69
CA SER A 196 1.59 -23.94 -5.51
C SER A 196 2.29 -22.88 -4.66
N ALA A 197 1.93 -21.61 -4.85
CA ALA A 197 2.41 -20.49 -4.04
C ALA A 197 1.97 -20.64 -2.57
N TYR A 198 0.70 -20.99 -2.34
CA TYR A 198 0.19 -21.31 -1.00
C TYR A 198 0.98 -22.45 -0.36
N ASN A 199 1.13 -23.58 -1.07
CA ASN A 199 1.85 -24.75 -0.58
C ASN A 199 3.33 -24.46 -0.27
N SER A 200 3.95 -23.55 -1.02
CA SER A 200 5.32 -23.10 -0.77
C SER A 200 5.42 -22.23 0.47
N TYR A 201 4.47 -21.30 0.64
CA TYR A 201 4.40 -20.41 1.79
C TYR A 201 4.23 -21.17 3.10
N ILE A 202 3.25 -22.09 3.20
CA ILE A 202 2.99 -22.83 4.44
C ILE A 202 4.10 -23.80 4.83
N LYS A 203 4.99 -24.17 3.89
CA LYS A 203 6.17 -24.98 4.15
C LYS A 203 7.39 -24.17 4.60
N SER A 204 7.35 -22.85 4.47
CA SER A 204 8.45 -21.96 4.86
C SER A 204 8.71 -21.98 6.37
N GLU A 205 9.95 -21.76 6.77
CA GLU A 205 10.32 -21.75 8.20
C GLU A 205 9.72 -20.56 8.93
N HIS A 206 9.57 -19.40 8.26
CA HIS A 206 8.94 -18.24 8.88
C HIS A 206 7.45 -18.50 9.16
N TYR A 207 6.69 -19.07 8.21
CA TYR A 207 5.30 -19.46 8.45
C TYR A 207 5.14 -20.44 9.61
N LYS A 208 5.98 -21.50 9.64
CA LYS A 208 5.96 -22.48 10.74
C LYS A 208 6.24 -21.81 12.09
N THR A 209 7.21 -20.90 12.12
CA THR A 209 7.55 -20.13 13.33
C THR A 209 6.38 -19.23 13.77
N TYR A 210 5.77 -18.53 12.83
CA TYR A 210 4.56 -17.76 13.06
C TYR A 210 3.44 -18.64 13.63
N ARG A 211 3.13 -19.75 12.96
CA ARG A 211 2.06 -20.68 13.39
C ARG A 211 2.28 -21.19 14.81
N LYS A 212 3.49 -21.63 15.13
CA LYS A 212 3.83 -22.11 16.49
C LYS A 212 3.54 -21.08 17.57
N LYS A 213 3.79 -19.80 17.30
CA LYS A 213 3.49 -18.71 18.24
C LYS A 213 1.99 -18.38 18.25
N ALA A 214 1.37 -18.28 17.07
CA ALA A 214 -0.03 -17.95 16.95
C ALA A 214 -0.95 -18.99 17.61
N ASP A 215 -0.64 -20.28 17.48
CA ASP A 215 -1.44 -21.37 18.07
C ASP A 215 -1.55 -21.29 19.60
N ILE A 216 -0.52 -20.80 20.28
CA ILE A 216 -0.54 -20.59 21.73
C ILE A 216 -1.53 -19.47 22.13
N MET A 217 -1.67 -18.46 21.28
CA MET A 217 -2.50 -17.27 21.50
C MET A 217 -3.96 -17.47 21.07
N THR A 218 -4.22 -18.53 20.29
CA THR A 218 -5.52 -18.78 19.66
C THR A 218 -6.40 -19.67 20.56
N GLU A 219 -7.66 -19.31 20.69
CA GLU A 219 -8.70 -20.15 21.31
C GLU A 219 -9.30 -21.11 20.26
N THR A 220 -9.75 -20.57 19.15
CA THR A 220 -10.27 -21.34 18.01
C THR A 220 -9.76 -20.79 16.68
N ARG A 221 -9.59 -21.70 15.70
CA ARG A 221 -9.29 -21.33 14.30
C ARG A 221 -10.12 -22.19 13.36
N LYS A 222 -10.68 -21.53 12.36
CA LYS A 222 -11.41 -22.19 11.28
C LYS A 222 -10.93 -21.63 9.93
N ASP A 223 -10.34 -22.49 9.12
CA ASP A 223 -9.94 -22.17 7.76
C ASP A 223 -11.04 -22.59 6.78
N PHE A 224 -11.30 -21.74 5.78
CA PHE A 224 -12.25 -21.99 4.70
C PHE A 224 -11.50 -21.95 3.38
N GLU A 225 -11.30 -23.12 2.78
CA GLU A 225 -10.80 -23.18 1.43
C GLU A 225 -11.82 -22.56 0.49
N SER A 226 -11.38 -21.61 -0.31
CA SER A 226 -12.27 -20.76 -1.10
C SER A 226 -11.83 -20.68 -2.56
N GLN A 227 -12.81 -20.45 -3.44
CA GLN A 227 -12.55 -20.08 -4.83
C GLN A 227 -12.62 -18.55 -4.95
N PRO A 228 -11.70 -17.92 -5.70
CA PRO A 228 -11.79 -16.50 -5.99
C PRO A 228 -13.04 -16.21 -6.83
N ALA A 229 -13.86 -15.28 -6.39
CA ALA A 229 -15.03 -14.81 -7.14
C ALA A 229 -14.68 -13.54 -7.93
N ASN A 230 -13.87 -12.67 -7.34
CA ASN A 230 -13.37 -11.45 -7.96
C ASN A 230 -12.14 -10.97 -7.17
N ILE A 231 -10.96 -11.33 -7.65
CA ILE A 231 -9.69 -10.95 -7.02
C ILE A 231 -8.80 -10.31 -8.09
N ASN A 232 -9.04 -9.05 -8.38
CA ASN A 232 -8.15 -8.21 -9.17
C ASN A 232 -7.58 -7.14 -8.26
N LEU A 233 -6.29 -7.23 -7.96
CA LEU A 233 -5.62 -6.29 -7.08
C LEU A 233 -5.62 -4.89 -7.72
N SER A 234 -6.02 -3.91 -6.92
CA SER A 234 -6.10 -2.50 -7.30
C SER A 234 -5.00 -1.73 -6.61
N GLU A 235 -4.40 -0.76 -7.28
CA GLU A 235 -3.40 0.14 -6.68
C GLU A 235 -4.02 1.28 -5.86
N LYS A 236 -5.34 1.41 -5.90
CA LYS A 236 -6.03 2.50 -5.20
C LYS A 236 -5.88 2.40 -3.68
N GLY A 237 -5.57 3.52 -3.06
CA GLY A 237 -5.36 3.61 -1.61
C GLY A 237 -4.14 2.85 -1.10
N LEU A 238 -3.33 2.27 -2.02
CA LEU A 238 -2.11 1.56 -1.67
C LEU A 238 -0.94 2.53 -1.59
N HIS A 239 -0.27 2.47 -0.46
CA HIS A 239 0.98 3.17 -0.22
C HIS A 239 2.04 2.18 0.22
N LEU A 240 3.27 2.45 -0.15
CA LEU A 240 4.41 1.69 0.35
C LEU A 240 4.61 2.02 1.82
N ASP A 241 4.88 1.01 2.64
CA ASP A 241 5.30 1.25 4.01
C ASP A 241 6.76 1.75 4.02
N PRO A 242 7.02 3.02 4.38
CA PRO A 242 8.37 3.54 4.43
C PRO A 242 9.26 2.81 5.45
N GLU A 243 8.68 2.24 6.52
CA GLU A 243 9.44 1.50 7.54
C GLU A 243 9.99 0.19 6.96
N SER A 244 9.27 -0.44 6.03
CA SER A 244 9.72 -1.65 5.34
C SER A 244 10.88 -1.41 4.37
N ALA A 245 11.10 -0.18 3.95
CA ALA A 245 12.13 0.18 2.98
C ALA A 245 13.55 0.24 3.54
N ASN A 246 13.74 0.01 4.85
CA ASN A 246 15.03 0.08 5.54
C ASN A 246 15.84 1.35 5.20
N LEU A 247 15.16 2.49 5.25
CA LEU A 247 15.73 3.78 4.92
C LEU A 247 16.71 4.25 6.00
N PRO A 248 17.84 4.87 5.67
CA PRO A 248 18.83 5.33 6.64
C PRO A 248 18.35 6.49 7.51
N PHE A 249 17.31 7.23 7.04
CA PHE A 249 16.67 8.31 7.80
C PHE A 249 15.17 8.06 7.88
N PRO A 250 14.51 8.42 8.99
CA PRO A 250 13.05 8.33 9.10
C PRO A 250 12.39 9.04 7.93
N ALA A 251 11.45 8.37 7.28
CA ALA A 251 10.72 8.97 6.15
C ALA A 251 9.98 10.24 6.57
N GLY A 252 9.46 10.25 7.78
CA GLY A 252 8.65 11.34 8.30
C GLY A 252 7.16 11.10 8.09
N LYS A 253 6.37 12.18 8.10
CA LYS A 253 4.92 12.11 7.88
C LYS A 253 4.60 12.24 6.39
N PRO A 254 3.47 11.67 5.93
CA PRO A 254 2.97 11.94 4.60
C PRO A 254 2.93 13.43 4.31
N ASN A 255 3.42 13.83 3.14
CA ASN A 255 3.55 15.23 2.73
C ASN A 255 2.23 15.78 2.18
N THR A 256 1.18 15.76 3.02
CA THR A 256 -0.19 16.09 2.63
C THR A 256 -0.37 17.56 2.23
N ALA A 257 0.34 18.46 2.88
CA ALA A 257 0.24 19.91 2.61
C ALA A 257 0.63 20.28 1.17
N TYR A 258 1.53 19.52 0.57
CA TYR A 258 2.04 19.74 -0.79
C TYR A 258 1.63 18.62 -1.76
N ALA A 259 0.77 17.68 -1.38
CA ALA A 259 0.40 16.51 -2.18
C ALA A 259 -0.07 16.86 -3.60
N GLN A 260 -0.77 18.01 -3.77
CA GLN A 260 -1.22 18.49 -5.09
C GLN A 260 -0.08 18.83 -6.07
N TYR A 261 1.14 18.96 -5.58
CA TYR A 261 2.35 19.27 -6.38
C TYR A 261 3.28 18.07 -6.55
N PHE A 262 2.77 16.87 -6.28
CA PHE A 262 3.52 15.63 -6.42
C PHE A 262 2.71 14.59 -7.20
N ASP A 263 3.38 13.91 -8.12
CA ASP A 263 2.86 12.67 -8.69
C ASP A 263 3.38 11.51 -7.85
N GLY A 264 2.51 10.81 -7.12
CA GLY A 264 2.86 9.76 -6.19
C GLY A 264 3.00 10.21 -4.73
N MET A 265 3.36 9.31 -3.83
CA MET A 265 3.47 9.58 -2.40
C MET A 265 4.88 10.02 -2.02
N SER A 266 4.94 11.09 -1.24
CA SER A 266 6.15 11.57 -0.60
C SER A 266 5.96 11.79 0.89
N TYR A 267 7.04 11.80 1.63
CA TYR A 267 7.06 12.01 3.07
C TYR A 267 8.05 13.11 3.41
N LEU A 268 7.80 13.81 4.50
CA LEU A 268 8.61 14.94 4.93
C LEU A 268 8.97 14.82 6.40
N SER A 269 10.25 14.91 6.71
CA SER A 269 10.77 14.93 8.07
C SER A 269 11.66 16.17 8.25
N PRO A 270 11.29 17.13 9.13
CA PRO A 270 12.16 18.23 9.44
C PRO A 270 13.38 17.73 10.22
N LEU A 271 14.58 18.10 9.77
CA LEU A 271 15.84 17.81 10.45
C LEU A 271 16.40 19.03 11.18
N SER A 272 16.21 20.22 10.62
CA SER A 272 16.59 21.49 11.24
C SER A 272 15.62 22.58 10.79
N LEU A 273 15.16 23.41 11.74
CA LEU A 273 14.25 24.54 11.48
C LEU A 273 14.78 25.86 12.04
N GLU A 274 16.03 25.88 12.58
CA GLU A 274 16.57 27.03 13.28
C GLU A 274 17.55 27.82 12.38
N GLN A 275 18.84 27.45 12.37
CA GLN A 275 19.87 28.21 11.67
C GLN A 275 19.75 28.04 10.14
N VAL A 276 19.54 26.82 9.71
CA VAL A 276 19.34 26.45 8.30
C VAL A 276 18.16 25.48 8.26
N THR A 277 17.18 25.78 7.44
CA THR A 277 16.07 24.86 7.23
C THR A 277 16.49 23.67 6.40
N ILE A 278 16.36 22.49 6.97
CA ILE A 278 16.70 21.21 6.32
C ILE A 278 15.56 20.23 6.54
N PHE A 279 15.06 19.68 5.43
CA PHE A 279 14.12 18.59 5.43
C PHE A 279 14.73 17.32 4.85
N ASN A 280 14.43 16.16 5.43
CA ASN A 280 14.55 14.90 4.71
C ASN A 280 13.27 14.69 3.90
N VAL A 281 13.41 14.65 2.58
CA VAL A 281 12.31 14.35 1.66
C VAL A 281 12.46 12.91 1.19
N THR A 282 11.44 12.10 1.45
CA THR A 282 11.39 10.70 1.04
C THR A 282 10.34 10.54 -0.04
N PHE A 283 10.74 9.94 -1.16
CA PHE A 283 9.88 9.65 -2.32
C PHE A 283 9.70 8.15 -2.46
N GLU A 284 8.47 7.71 -2.62
CA GLU A 284 8.18 6.35 -3.09
C GLU A 284 8.72 6.13 -4.51
N PRO A 285 8.98 4.87 -4.92
CA PRO A 285 9.32 4.56 -6.30
C PRO A 285 8.34 5.19 -7.29
N GLY A 286 8.87 5.94 -8.25
CA GLY A 286 8.07 6.64 -9.25
C GLY A 286 7.52 8.00 -8.82
N CYS A 287 7.59 8.35 -7.54
CA CYS A 287 7.12 9.66 -7.06
C CYS A 287 8.09 10.78 -7.46
N ARG A 288 7.54 11.90 -7.88
CA ARG A 288 8.26 13.12 -8.26
C ARG A 288 7.44 14.36 -7.97
N ASN A 289 8.11 15.47 -7.68
CA ASN A 289 7.43 16.76 -7.58
C ASN A 289 7.21 17.38 -8.97
N HIS A 290 6.33 18.37 -9.03
CA HIS A 290 6.13 19.19 -10.22
C HIS A 290 7.33 20.09 -10.46
N TRP A 291 7.41 20.66 -11.65
CA TRP A 291 8.31 21.76 -11.93
C TRP A 291 8.03 22.89 -10.95
N HIS A 292 9.10 23.48 -10.40
CA HIS A 292 8.98 24.57 -9.44
C HIS A 292 10.22 25.47 -9.47
N ILE A 293 10.07 26.63 -8.84
CA ILE A 293 11.12 27.67 -8.79
C ILE A 293 11.22 28.18 -7.36
N HIS A 294 12.42 28.22 -6.81
CA HIS A 294 12.73 28.96 -5.60
C HIS A 294 13.20 30.37 -5.98
N HIS A 295 12.29 31.33 -5.89
CA HIS A 295 12.61 32.73 -6.20
C HIS A 295 13.40 33.39 -5.08
N ALA A 296 14.35 34.24 -5.44
CA ALA A 296 14.98 35.21 -4.54
C ALA A 296 15.57 36.38 -5.34
N LYS A 297 15.64 37.53 -4.68
CA LYS A 297 16.30 38.73 -5.25
C LYS A 297 17.84 38.66 -5.15
N ASN A 298 18.33 38.19 -4.01
CA ASN A 298 19.72 37.92 -3.75
C ASN A 298 19.87 36.65 -2.92
N GLY A 299 20.92 35.83 -3.15
CA GLY A 299 21.05 34.52 -2.49
C GLY A 299 19.93 33.59 -2.89
N GLY A 300 19.43 32.79 -1.93
CA GLY A 300 18.33 31.86 -2.15
C GLY A 300 18.68 30.62 -2.97
N GLY A 301 17.67 29.87 -3.35
CA GLY A 301 17.78 28.58 -4.03
C GLY A 301 17.76 27.41 -3.07
N GLN A 302 18.18 26.25 -3.54
CA GLN A 302 18.11 25.01 -2.76
C GLN A 302 19.36 24.16 -2.99
N ILE A 303 19.78 23.41 -1.97
CA ILE A 303 20.79 22.37 -2.13
C ILE A 303 20.12 21.03 -1.87
N LEU A 304 20.28 20.08 -2.80
CA LEU A 304 19.88 18.69 -2.61
C LEU A 304 21.11 17.85 -2.27
N ILE A 305 21.00 17.01 -1.24
CA ILE A 305 22.01 16.04 -0.86
C ILE A 305 21.37 14.68 -0.88
N ALA A 306 21.65 13.86 -1.89
CA ALA A 306 21.13 12.51 -1.99
C ALA A 306 21.72 11.62 -0.90
N VAL A 307 20.83 10.93 -0.12
CA VAL A 307 21.27 10.13 1.04
C VAL A 307 20.88 8.66 0.95
N SER A 308 19.87 8.32 0.13
CA SER A 308 19.44 6.92 -0.03
C SER A 308 18.74 6.69 -1.36
N GLY A 309 18.90 5.49 -1.90
CA GLY A 309 18.22 5.06 -3.10
C GLY A 309 18.71 5.71 -4.38
N ARG A 310 17.83 5.80 -5.37
CA ARG A 310 18.12 6.34 -6.70
C ARG A 310 17.02 7.31 -7.13
N GLY A 311 17.39 8.48 -7.59
CA GLY A 311 16.47 9.53 -8.00
C GLY A 311 16.95 10.34 -9.20
N TRP A 312 16.20 11.37 -9.51
CA TRP A 312 16.44 12.25 -10.62
C TRP A 312 16.32 13.71 -10.20
N TYR A 313 17.12 14.55 -10.85
CA TYR A 313 17.02 16.01 -10.87
C TYR A 313 17.04 16.49 -12.31
N GLN A 314 16.26 17.50 -12.62
CA GLN A 314 16.32 18.13 -13.94
C GLN A 314 16.06 19.63 -13.83
N GLU A 315 16.93 20.41 -14.45
CA GLU A 315 16.73 21.83 -14.72
C GLU A 315 15.99 21.99 -16.05
N TRP A 316 15.10 22.96 -16.13
CA TRP A 316 14.33 23.21 -17.35
C TRP A 316 15.23 23.42 -18.58
N GLY A 317 14.92 22.69 -19.65
CA GLY A 317 15.69 22.74 -20.89
C GLY A 317 17.00 21.96 -20.89
N LYS A 318 17.34 21.28 -19.78
CA LYS A 318 18.54 20.41 -19.68
C LYS A 318 18.16 18.94 -19.58
N PRO A 319 19.06 18.00 -19.90
CA PRO A 319 18.87 16.58 -19.62
C PRO A 319 18.69 16.31 -18.12
N ALA A 320 17.87 15.30 -17.78
CA ALA A 320 17.77 14.82 -16.41
C ALA A 320 19.09 14.18 -15.94
N GLN A 321 19.48 14.47 -14.71
CA GLN A 321 20.64 13.92 -14.02
C GLN A 321 20.19 12.86 -13.02
N GLU A 322 20.76 11.67 -13.09
CA GLU A 322 20.58 10.65 -12.07
C GLU A 322 21.27 11.06 -10.77
N LEU A 323 20.60 10.80 -9.63
CA LEU A 323 21.13 11.07 -8.28
C LEU A 323 21.26 9.77 -7.49
N LYS A 324 22.41 9.61 -6.85
CA LYS A 324 22.77 8.50 -5.96
C LYS A 324 23.28 9.02 -4.63
N PRO A 325 23.29 8.22 -3.56
CA PRO A 325 23.83 8.64 -2.27
C PRO A 325 25.22 9.26 -2.36
N GLY A 326 25.37 10.46 -1.82
CA GLY A 326 26.58 11.27 -1.88
C GLY A 326 26.56 12.35 -2.95
N ASP A 327 25.64 12.31 -3.91
CA ASP A 327 25.51 13.38 -4.91
C ASP A 327 24.93 14.65 -4.28
N VAL A 328 25.46 15.79 -4.70
CA VAL A 328 25.02 17.12 -4.25
C VAL A 328 24.67 17.97 -5.46
N VAL A 329 23.47 18.53 -5.46
CA VAL A 329 23.01 19.48 -6.48
C VAL A 329 22.85 20.85 -5.85
N ASN A 330 23.56 21.83 -6.38
CA ASN A 330 23.35 23.23 -6.02
C ASN A 330 22.39 23.87 -7.04
N ILE A 331 21.22 24.25 -6.59
CA ILE A 331 20.16 24.84 -7.41
C ILE A 331 20.10 26.34 -7.10
N PRO A 332 20.57 27.21 -8.01
CA PRO A 332 20.50 28.65 -7.80
C PRO A 332 19.04 29.12 -7.71
N ALA A 333 18.82 30.25 -7.05
CA ALA A 333 17.52 30.92 -7.10
C ALA A 333 17.07 31.20 -8.53
N ASN A 334 15.77 31.21 -8.75
CA ASN A 334 15.11 31.47 -10.04
C ASN A 334 15.34 30.42 -11.13
N VAL A 335 15.86 29.25 -10.77
CA VAL A 335 16.01 28.11 -11.69
C VAL A 335 14.78 27.22 -11.60
N LYS A 336 14.10 27.01 -12.73
CA LYS A 336 12.97 26.07 -12.83
C LYS A 336 13.51 24.64 -12.89
N HIS A 337 13.07 23.79 -11.97
CA HIS A 337 13.56 22.41 -11.85
C HIS A 337 12.52 21.47 -11.24
N TRP A 338 12.79 20.19 -11.29
CA TRP A 338 12.08 19.14 -10.55
C TRP A 338 13.08 18.08 -10.05
N HIS A 339 12.64 17.30 -9.05
CA HIS A 339 13.36 16.13 -8.55
C HIS A 339 12.38 15.06 -8.05
N GLY A 340 12.86 13.81 -7.93
CA GLY A 340 12.04 12.70 -7.49
C GLY A 340 12.76 11.37 -7.55
N ALA A 341 12.08 10.30 -7.16
CA ALA A 341 12.60 8.94 -7.18
C ALA A 341 12.73 8.39 -8.61
N ALA A 342 13.55 7.36 -8.79
CA ALA A 342 13.45 6.49 -9.95
C ALA A 342 12.22 5.57 -9.84
N LYS A 343 11.80 4.96 -10.95
CA LYS A 343 10.57 4.15 -11.01
C LYS A 343 10.56 2.94 -10.09
N ASP A 344 11.74 2.41 -9.80
CA ASP A 344 11.98 1.15 -9.12
C ASP A 344 12.76 1.31 -7.80
N SER A 345 12.93 2.55 -7.32
CA SER A 345 13.71 2.82 -6.12
C SER A 345 13.04 3.85 -5.23
N TRP A 346 13.02 3.61 -3.93
CA TRP A 346 12.89 4.68 -2.96
C TRP A 346 14.01 5.70 -3.18
N PHE A 347 13.75 6.95 -2.84
CA PHE A 347 14.76 8.01 -2.89
C PHE A 347 14.61 8.93 -1.70
N GLN A 348 15.72 9.16 -1.00
CA GLN A 348 15.80 10.18 0.04
C GLN A 348 16.88 11.19 -0.31
N HIS A 349 16.54 12.44 -0.11
CA HIS A 349 17.53 13.52 -0.12
C HIS A 349 17.23 14.55 0.96
N PHE A 350 18.25 15.23 1.43
CA PHE A 350 18.06 16.44 2.19
C PHE A 350 17.80 17.59 1.24
N ALA A 351 16.75 18.37 1.54
CA ALA A 351 16.47 19.65 0.94
C ALA A 351 16.93 20.74 1.92
N VAL A 352 17.96 21.47 1.53
CA VAL A 352 18.51 22.56 2.32
C VAL A 352 18.07 23.86 1.70
N GLU A 353 17.32 24.68 2.43
CA GLU A 353 16.91 26.01 1.99
C GLU A 353 18.09 26.98 2.14
N VAL A 354 18.49 27.60 1.04
CA VAL A 354 19.55 28.62 1.04
C VAL A 354 18.94 29.96 1.39
N SER A 355 19.49 30.64 2.39
CA SER A 355 19.02 31.97 2.81
C SER A 355 19.09 32.98 1.67
N GLY A 356 18.06 33.78 1.50
CA GLY A 356 17.95 34.81 0.46
C GLY A 356 17.04 35.97 0.85
N GLU A 357 17.08 37.02 0.02
CA GLU A 357 16.20 38.18 0.16
C GLU A 357 14.97 38.01 -0.73
N GLU A 358 13.78 38.39 -0.19
CA GLU A 358 12.50 38.33 -0.90
C GLU A 358 12.24 36.94 -1.50
N THR A 359 12.40 35.89 -0.69
CA THR A 359 12.24 34.49 -1.13
C THR A 359 10.77 34.10 -1.27
N SER A 360 10.45 33.31 -2.30
CA SER A 360 9.13 32.67 -2.47
C SER A 360 9.26 31.40 -3.33
N ASN A 361 8.26 30.51 -3.23
CA ASN A 361 8.22 29.31 -4.04
C ASN A 361 7.08 29.41 -5.07
N GLU A 362 7.35 29.05 -6.31
CA GLU A 362 6.39 28.95 -7.40
C GLU A 362 6.26 27.49 -7.83
N TRP A 363 5.05 26.95 -7.78
CA TRP A 363 4.75 25.63 -8.33
C TRP A 363 4.20 25.77 -9.74
N CYS A 364 4.78 25.02 -10.65
CA CYS A 364 4.47 25.02 -12.07
C CYS A 364 3.74 23.74 -12.48
N GLU A 365 3.79 23.37 -13.75
CA GLU A 365 3.15 22.19 -14.31
C GLU A 365 3.78 20.89 -13.83
N ALA A 366 3.01 19.80 -13.91
CA ALA A 366 3.51 18.44 -13.66
C ALA A 366 4.60 18.04 -14.65
N VAL A 367 5.51 17.18 -14.23
CA VAL A 367 6.49 16.53 -15.13
C VAL A 367 5.73 15.56 -16.05
N SER A 368 5.92 15.72 -17.36
CA SER A 368 5.25 14.84 -18.33
C SER A 368 5.51 13.36 -18.05
N PRO A 369 4.46 12.53 -17.95
CA PRO A 369 4.63 11.08 -17.78
C PRO A 369 5.49 10.45 -18.87
N ASP A 370 5.35 10.91 -20.11
CA ASP A 370 6.12 10.40 -21.27
C ASP A 370 7.61 10.76 -21.18
N GLU A 371 7.94 11.96 -20.68
CA GLU A 371 9.34 12.36 -20.45
C GLU A 371 9.94 11.58 -19.29
N TYR A 372 9.22 11.48 -18.18
CA TYR A 372 9.67 10.69 -17.03
C TYR A 372 9.81 9.19 -17.41
N ALA A 373 8.94 8.67 -18.26
CA ALA A 373 8.99 7.29 -18.74
C ALA A 373 10.28 6.93 -19.50
N LYS A 374 10.96 7.90 -20.09
CA LYS A 374 12.24 7.70 -20.82
C LYS A 374 13.44 7.55 -19.89
N LEU A 375 13.33 7.96 -18.63
CA LEU A 375 14.39 7.83 -17.63
C LEU A 375 14.50 6.37 -17.18
N LYS A 376 15.71 5.84 -17.11
CA LYS A 376 16.02 4.41 -16.88
C LYS A 376 16.54 4.17 -15.47
#